data_3da14e9a1a4e790b50de2537f229e328
#
_entry.id   3da14e9a1a4e790b50de2537f229e328
#
_cell.length_a   1.000
_cell.length_b   1.000
_cell.length_c   1.000
_cell.angle_alpha   90.00
_cell.angle_beta   90.00
_cell.angle_gamma   90.00
#
_symmetry.space_group_name_H-M   'P 1'
#
loop_
_entity.id
_entity.type
_entity.pdbx_description
1 polymer ?
#
loop_
_entity_poly.entity_id
_entity_poly.type
_entity_poly.pdbx_seq_one_letter_code
_entity_poly.pdbx_strand_id
1 'polypeptide(L)'
;MMLHIVGGSHAPIVFRCAAQMKGIALTDDIKEASIVLISEDTPTDETGKRDESPIIQHVYETLRATECPVILTSQVTPGFTRKFNTERLYHQAETLRIKDAMIRAMYPEQIILGVMKPYDSYIHPEVHAYYAHFDAPVIRCSYEEAEFSKIAINVHLAHQVELANALLSRADLYGCDWKVIQRILKNDHRIGPHAYTTPGDWRKSKHLLRDYVTFYEAGDSGSAITQA
;
A
#
# COMPACT_ATOMS: atom_id res chain seq x y z
N MET A 1 3.74 3.66 24.88
CA MET A 1 4.19 3.10 23.59
C MET A 1 5.27 3.99 22.99
N MET A 2 6.39 3.41 22.60
CA MET A 2 7.52 4.09 21.94
C MET A 2 7.68 3.47 20.55
N LEU A 3 7.52 4.28 19.49
CA LEU A 3 7.62 3.85 18.11
C LEU A 3 9.02 4.13 17.55
N HIS A 4 9.66 3.11 16.98
CA HIS A 4 10.85 3.25 16.15
C HIS A 4 10.50 3.07 14.68
N ILE A 5 11.05 3.93 13.79
CA ILE A 5 10.76 3.87 12.35
C ILE A 5 12.06 3.63 11.58
N VAL A 6 12.07 2.54 10.82
CA VAL A 6 13.18 2.13 9.94
C VAL A 6 12.86 2.53 8.51
N GLY A 7 13.84 3.14 7.83
CA GLY A 7 13.79 3.53 6.43
C GLY A 7 14.26 4.95 6.19
N GLY A 8 14.76 5.22 4.99
CA GLY A 8 15.33 6.51 4.57
C GLY A 8 14.56 7.20 3.44
N SER A 9 13.53 6.58 2.88
CA SER A 9 12.73 7.11 1.78
C SER A 9 11.68 8.14 2.23
N HIS A 10 10.77 8.53 1.34
CA HIS A 10 9.74 9.54 1.65
C HIS A 10 8.71 9.07 2.69
N ALA A 11 8.27 7.82 2.60
CA ALA A 11 7.21 7.30 3.46
C ALA A 11 7.58 7.28 4.96
N PRO A 12 8.78 6.85 5.39
CA PRO A 12 9.21 6.94 6.79
C PRO A 12 9.13 8.36 7.36
N ILE A 13 9.52 9.37 6.57
CA ILE A 13 9.45 10.78 6.99
C ILE A 13 7.99 11.17 7.25
N VAL A 14 7.08 10.81 6.36
CA VAL A 14 5.65 11.10 6.48
C VAL A 14 5.07 10.39 7.72
N PHE A 15 5.38 9.11 7.94
CA PHE A 15 4.91 8.38 9.11
C PHE A 15 5.48 8.93 10.42
N ARG A 16 6.75 9.36 10.44
CA ARG A 16 7.38 10.01 11.61
C ARG A 16 6.64 11.30 11.97
N CYS A 17 6.40 12.17 11.01
CA CYS A 17 5.66 13.40 11.23
C CYS A 17 4.20 13.13 11.66
N ALA A 18 3.51 12.20 11.01
CA ALA A 18 2.14 11.84 11.37
C ALA A 18 2.06 11.27 12.80
N ALA A 19 2.99 10.40 13.20
CA ALA A 19 3.09 9.86 14.54
C ALA A 19 3.26 10.97 15.60
N GLN A 20 4.18 11.91 15.36
CA GLN A 20 4.36 13.07 16.26
C GLN A 20 3.09 13.89 16.40
N MET A 21 2.41 14.20 15.29
CA MET A 21 1.16 14.97 15.30
C MET A 21 0.01 14.22 15.99
N LYS A 22 0.04 12.89 16.01
CA LYS A 22 -0.91 12.02 16.72
C LYS A 22 -0.52 11.79 18.20
N GLY A 23 0.56 12.42 18.68
CA GLY A 23 1.01 12.27 20.06
C GLY A 23 1.69 10.92 20.37
N ILE A 24 2.12 10.20 19.35
CA ILE A 24 2.88 8.95 19.51
C ILE A 24 4.34 9.29 19.80
N ALA A 25 4.85 8.79 20.91
CA ALA A 25 6.26 8.99 21.27
C ALA A 25 7.18 8.22 20.32
N LEU A 26 8.25 8.88 19.86
CA LEU A 26 9.26 8.30 18.97
C LEU A 26 10.56 8.05 19.71
N THR A 27 11.31 7.04 19.27
CA THR A 27 12.70 6.78 19.68
C THR A 27 13.56 6.48 18.47
N ASP A 28 14.83 6.90 18.53
CA ASP A 28 15.86 6.53 17.54
C ASP A 28 16.63 5.27 17.98
N ASP A 29 16.49 4.83 19.22
CA ASP A 29 17.06 3.56 19.70
C ASP A 29 16.01 2.44 19.61
N ILE A 30 16.27 1.47 18.73
CA ILE A 30 15.39 0.30 18.53
C ILE A 30 15.20 -0.52 19.81
N LYS A 31 16.17 -0.46 20.77
CA LYS A 31 16.09 -1.19 22.04
C LYS A 31 15.06 -0.59 23.00
N GLU A 32 14.76 0.69 22.85
CA GLU A 32 13.72 1.39 23.64
C GLU A 32 12.34 1.27 23.01
N ALA A 33 12.26 0.75 21.78
CA ALA A 33 11.00 0.65 21.08
C ALA A 33 10.09 -0.41 21.70
N SER A 34 8.80 -0.10 21.78
CA SER A 34 7.74 -1.08 22.06
C SER A 34 7.03 -1.57 20.79
N ILE A 35 7.27 -0.88 19.67
CA ILE A 35 6.80 -1.24 18.33
C ILE A 35 7.75 -0.66 17.29
N VAL A 36 7.99 -1.39 16.20
CA VAL A 36 8.80 -0.91 15.06
C VAL A 36 7.96 -0.84 13.80
N LEU A 37 8.11 0.23 13.03
CA LEU A 37 7.57 0.39 11.69
C LEU A 37 8.70 0.36 10.67
N ILE A 38 8.71 -0.62 9.76
CA ILE A 38 9.60 -0.64 8.59
C ILE A 38 8.84 -0.05 7.42
N SER A 39 9.36 1.08 6.90
CA SER A 39 8.71 1.83 5.83
C SER A 39 9.76 2.28 4.83
N GLU A 40 10.29 1.35 4.06
CA GLU A 40 11.25 1.66 3.00
C GLU A 40 10.60 1.46 1.63
N ASP A 41 10.91 2.32 0.68
CA ASP A 41 10.42 2.14 -0.69
C ASP A 41 11.15 0.95 -1.34
N THR A 42 10.40 0.09 -2.00
CA THR A 42 10.97 -1.07 -2.68
C THR A 42 11.59 -0.60 -3.99
N PRO A 43 12.91 -0.74 -4.18
CA PRO A 43 13.58 -0.36 -5.42
C PRO A 43 12.88 -0.98 -6.64
N THR A 44 12.69 -0.16 -7.65
CA THR A 44 11.97 -0.56 -8.88
C THR A 44 12.73 -0.01 -10.07
N ASP A 45 13.05 -0.86 -11.04
CA ASP A 45 13.71 -0.46 -12.26
C ASP A 45 12.75 0.22 -13.26
N GLU A 46 13.28 0.61 -14.41
CA GLU A 46 12.51 1.31 -15.45
C GLU A 46 11.46 0.41 -16.13
N THR A 47 11.61 -0.91 -16.02
CA THR A 47 10.64 -1.89 -16.54
C THR A 47 9.49 -2.16 -15.58
N GLY A 48 9.58 -1.68 -14.35
CA GLY A 48 8.61 -1.91 -13.28
C GLY A 48 8.95 -3.14 -12.42
N LYS A 49 10.09 -3.79 -12.63
CA LYS A 49 10.54 -4.91 -11.81
C LYS A 49 11.10 -4.41 -10.49
N ARG A 50 10.62 -5.02 -9.39
CA ARG A 50 11.05 -4.66 -8.02
C ARG A 50 12.21 -5.51 -7.54
N ASP A 51 13.07 -4.90 -6.72
CA ASP A 51 14.09 -5.60 -5.93
C ASP A 51 13.69 -5.59 -4.46
N GLU A 52 13.31 -6.76 -3.94
CA GLU A 52 12.90 -6.93 -2.54
C GLU A 52 14.09 -7.22 -1.60
N SER A 53 15.30 -7.37 -2.11
CA SER A 53 16.48 -7.73 -1.32
C SER A 53 16.76 -6.76 -0.16
N PRO A 54 16.68 -5.43 -0.35
CA PRO A 54 16.87 -4.48 0.75
C PRO A 54 15.80 -4.62 1.83
N ILE A 55 14.55 -4.90 1.44
CA ILE A 55 13.44 -5.08 2.39
C ILE A 55 13.64 -6.36 3.22
N ILE A 56 14.08 -7.45 2.58
CA ILE A 56 14.43 -8.69 3.28
C ILE A 56 15.49 -8.42 4.35
N GLN A 57 16.53 -7.68 4.01
CA GLN A 57 17.61 -7.32 4.94
C GLN A 57 17.07 -6.51 6.12
N HIS A 58 16.31 -5.44 5.87
CA HIS A 58 15.72 -4.60 6.92
C HIS A 58 14.83 -5.41 7.88
N VAL A 59 14.02 -6.32 7.36
CA VAL A 59 13.16 -7.17 8.20
C VAL A 59 13.99 -8.10 9.07
N TYR A 60 15.01 -8.78 8.52
CA TYR A 60 15.87 -9.66 9.31
C TYR A 60 16.67 -8.93 10.38
N GLU A 61 17.26 -7.78 10.04
CA GLU A 61 18.01 -6.95 10.99
C GLU A 61 17.11 -6.48 12.13
N THR A 62 15.91 -5.98 11.80
CA THR A 62 14.92 -5.53 12.79
C THR A 62 14.48 -6.67 13.71
N LEU A 63 14.11 -7.84 13.15
CA LEU A 63 13.65 -8.98 13.94
C LEU A 63 14.73 -9.56 14.86
N ARG A 64 16.03 -9.34 14.54
CA ARG A 64 17.15 -9.72 15.39
C ARG A 64 17.46 -8.68 16.47
N ALA A 65 17.19 -7.41 16.19
CA ALA A 65 17.53 -6.31 17.09
C ALA A 65 16.50 -6.10 18.21
N THR A 66 15.26 -6.59 18.04
CA THR A 66 14.18 -6.41 19.02
C THR A 66 13.23 -7.59 19.08
N GLU A 67 12.55 -7.77 20.22
CA GLU A 67 11.47 -8.74 20.41
C GLU A 67 10.08 -8.12 20.28
N CYS A 68 9.96 -6.80 20.12
CA CYS A 68 8.70 -6.12 19.97
C CYS A 68 8.02 -6.41 18.61
N PRO A 69 6.72 -6.14 18.45
CA PRO A 69 6.04 -6.31 17.18
C PRO A 69 6.58 -5.35 16.12
N VAL A 70 6.61 -5.82 14.89
CA VAL A 70 7.12 -5.10 13.72
C VAL A 70 6.00 -4.97 12.70
N ILE A 71 5.77 -3.77 12.19
CA ILE A 71 4.85 -3.49 11.09
C ILE A 71 5.67 -3.17 9.85
N LEU A 72 5.50 -3.95 8.79
CA LEU A 72 6.09 -3.72 7.47
C LEU A 72 5.09 -2.98 6.60
N THR A 73 5.46 -1.80 6.08
CA THR A 73 4.62 -1.04 5.14
C THR A 73 5.21 -0.99 3.72
N SER A 74 6.43 -1.50 3.53
CA SER A 74 7.06 -1.59 2.21
C SER A 74 6.21 -2.40 1.25
N GLN A 75 6.14 -1.95 0.00
CA GLN A 75 5.32 -2.62 -1.01
C GLN A 75 6.06 -3.83 -1.58
N VAL A 76 5.56 -5.02 -1.27
CA VAL A 76 6.17 -6.30 -1.60
C VAL A 76 5.22 -7.19 -2.39
N THR A 77 5.74 -8.30 -2.94
CA THR A 77 4.91 -9.29 -3.64
C THR A 77 4.10 -10.16 -2.66
N PRO A 78 2.92 -10.66 -3.06
CA PRO A 78 2.13 -11.57 -2.23
C PRO A 78 2.93 -12.80 -1.79
N GLY A 79 2.86 -13.10 -0.47
CA GLY A 79 3.62 -14.18 0.17
C GLY A 79 5.01 -13.76 0.68
N PHE A 80 5.41 -12.50 0.48
CA PHE A 80 6.69 -11.99 0.99
C PHE A 80 6.78 -12.07 2.51
N THR A 81 5.82 -11.49 3.22
CA THR A 81 5.84 -11.40 4.69
C THR A 81 5.79 -12.78 5.33
N ARG A 82 5.11 -13.74 4.71
CA ARG A 82 5.00 -15.11 5.21
C ARG A 82 6.35 -15.86 5.30
N LYS A 83 7.33 -15.48 4.48
CA LYS A 83 8.67 -16.11 4.46
C LYS A 83 9.40 -16.00 5.80
N PHE A 84 9.09 -14.98 6.61
CA PHE A 84 9.74 -14.75 7.91
C PHE A 84 9.19 -15.62 9.04
N ASN A 85 8.04 -16.25 8.84
CA ASN A 85 7.43 -17.25 9.75
C ASN A 85 7.41 -16.82 11.22
N THR A 86 6.94 -15.59 11.50
CA THR A 86 6.84 -15.04 12.85
C THR A 86 5.54 -14.27 13.06
N GLU A 87 4.87 -14.48 14.19
CA GLU A 87 3.65 -13.77 14.57
C GLU A 87 3.89 -12.34 15.03
N ARG A 88 5.16 -11.94 15.23
CA ARG A 88 5.55 -10.57 15.58
C ARG A 88 5.58 -9.62 14.39
N LEU A 89 5.61 -10.15 13.17
CA LEU A 89 5.61 -9.35 11.96
C LEU A 89 4.18 -9.16 11.46
N TYR A 90 3.82 -7.95 11.16
CA TYR A 90 2.55 -7.53 10.57
C TYR A 90 2.82 -6.86 9.24
N HIS A 91 1.90 -6.95 8.30
CA HIS A 91 1.99 -6.20 7.05
C HIS A 91 0.87 -5.17 6.97
N GLN A 92 1.20 -3.90 6.83
CA GLN A 92 0.21 -2.86 6.53
C GLN A 92 0.34 -2.45 5.08
N ALA A 93 -0.70 -2.68 4.28
CA ALA A 93 -0.72 -2.17 2.91
C ALA A 93 -0.73 -0.64 2.91
N GLU A 94 0.38 -0.03 2.46
CA GLU A 94 0.55 1.41 2.42
C GLU A 94 -0.22 2.00 1.21
N THR A 95 -1.10 2.98 1.46
CA THR A 95 -1.95 3.63 0.44
C THR A 95 -1.70 5.13 0.32
N LEU A 96 -0.53 5.61 0.76
CA LEU A 96 -0.15 7.02 0.62
C LEU A 96 -0.05 7.41 -0.86
N ARG A 97 -0.37 8.67 -1.12
CA ARG A 97 -0.13 9.31 -2.42
C ARG A 97 0.75 10.53 -2.16
N ILE A 98 1.77 10.75 -2.99
CA ILE A 98 2.71 11.88 -2.82
C ILE A 98 1.96 13.22 -2.61
N LYS A 99 0.87 13.44 -3.35
CA LYS A 99 0.09 14.67 -3.32
C LYS A 99 -0.54 15.00 -1.97
N ASP A 100 -0.98 13.98 -1.23
CA ASP A 100 -1.72 14.11 0.04
C ASP A 100 -1.25 13.12 1.11
N ALA A 101 0.03 12.71 1.03
CA ALA A 101 0.62 11.69 1.88
C ALA A 101 0.43 11.96 3.38
N MET A 102 0.66 13.20 3.82
CA MET A 102 0.51 13.58 5.22
C MET A 102 -0.94 13.43 5.71
N ILE A 103 -1.91 13.90 4.91
CA ILE A 103 -3.34 13.79 5.26
C ILE A 103 -3.73 12.32 5.37
N ARG A 104 -3.29 11.50 4.42
CA ARG A 104 -3.59 10.06 4.43
C ARG A 104 -2.90 9.29 5.53
N ALA A 105 -1.70 9.72 5.95
CA ALA A 105 -1.01 9.13 7.08
C ALA A 105 -1.68 9.48 8.41
N MET A 106 -2.25 10.68 8.53
CA MET A 106 -2.94 11.13 9.74
C MET A 106 -4.40 10.66 9.83
N TYR A 107 -5.07 10.60 8.68
CA TYR A 107 -6.49 10.28 8.55
C TYR A 107 -6.69 9.23 7.44
N PRO A 108 -6.22 7.99 7.64
CA PRO A 108 -6.40 6.93 6.65
C PRO A 108 -7.88 6.61 6.48
N GLU A 109 -8.31 6.37 5.25
CA GLU A 109 -9.69 5.94 4.96
C GLU A 109 -9.96 4.54 5.54
N GLN A 110 -8.93 3.72 5.58
CA GLN A 110 -8.90 2.36 6.14
C GLN A 110 -7.45 1.94 6.41
N ILE A 111 -7.27 1.01 7.31
CA ILE A 111 -5.99 0.35 7.60
C ILE A 111 -6.14 -1.12 7.19
N ILE A 112 -5.35 -1.58 6.23
CA ILE A 112 -5.35 -2.97 5.78
C ILE A 112 -4.21 -3.67 6.50
N LEU A 113 -4.53 -4.55 7.44
CA LEU A 113 -3.58 -5.20 8.33
C LEU A 113 -3.49 -6.69 8.06
N GLY A 114 -2.43 -7.11 7.40
CA GLY A 114 -2.06 -8.50 7.19
C GLY A 114 -1.46 -9.12 8.43
N VAL A 115 -1.94 -10.30 8.80
CA VAL A 115 -1.49 -11.07 9.96
C VAL A 115 -1.20 -12.52 9.57
N MET A 116 -0.38 -13.20 10.36
CA MET A 116 -0.03 -14.60 10.09
C MET A 116 -1.23 -15.53 10.19
N LYS A 117 -2.11 -15.29 11.16
CA LYS A 117 -3.32 -16.08 11.44
C LYS A 117 -4.57 -15.19 11.40
N PRO A 118 -5.19 -14.98 10.23
CA PRO A 118 -6.28 -14.02 10.07
C PRO A 118 -7.54 -14.36 10.87
N TYR A 119 -7.75 -15.63 11.17
CA TYR A 119 -8.93 -16.12 11.93
C TYR A 119 -8.70 -16.17 13.44
N ASP A 120 -7.48 -15.96 13.93
CA ASP A 120 -7.20 -15.80 15.35
C ASP A 120 -7.59 -14.41 15.82
N SER A 121 -8.23 -14.26 16.96
CA SER A 121 -8.63 -12.94 17.49
C SER A 121 -7.44 -12.13 18.02
N TYR A 122 -6.29 -12.77 18.26
CA TYR A 122 -5.12 -12.11 18.84
C TYR A 122 -4.45 -11.12 17.89
N ILE A 123 -4.23 -9.92 18.37
CA ILE A 123 -3.31 -8.91 17.85
C ILE A 123 -2.47 -8.43 19.03
N HIS A 124 -1.18 -8.25 18.83
CA HIS A 124 -0.30 -7.76 19.89
C HIS A 124 -0.81 -6.43 20.47
N PRO A 125 -0.84 -6.25 21.81
CA PRO A 125 -1.39 -5.04 22.44
C PRO A 125 -0.79 -3.74 21.91
N GLU A 126 0.52 -3.70 21.64
CA GLU A 126 1.19 -2.51 21.11
C GLU A 126 0.75 -2.17 19.68
N VAL A 127 0.45 -3.18 18.86
CA VAL A 127 -0.10 -2.97 17.50
C VAL A 127 -1.51 -2.41 17.60
N HIS A 128 -2.32 -2.94 18.51
CA HIS A 128 -3.65 -2.41 18.78
C HIS A 128 -3.57 -0.95 19.30
N ALA A 129 -2.67 -0.68 20.24
CA ALA A 129 -2.45 0.66 20.79
C ALA A 129 -1.99 1.65 19.72
N TYR A 130 -1.11 1.21 18.80
CA TYR A 130 -0.66 2.05 17.68
C TYR A 130 -1.83 2.47 16.80
N TYR A 131 -2.65 1.51 16.35
CA TYR A 131 -3.78 1.83 15.46
C TYR A 131 -4.92 2.58 16.16
N ALA A 132 -5.04 2.52 17.48
CA ALA A 132 -6.02 3.29 18.24
C ALA A 132 -5.82 4.82 18.13
N HIS A 133 -4.64 5.30 17.70
CA HIS A 133 -4.41 6.72 17.43
C HIS A 133 -5.05 7.19 16.12
N PHE A 134 -5.51 6.27 15.27
CA PHE A 134 -6.10 6.58 13.98
C PHE A 134 -7.59 6.26 14.00
N ASP A 135 -8.42 7.25 13.68
CA ASP A 135 -9.86 7.07 13.56
C ASP A 135 -10.20 6.47 12.19
N ALA A 136 -9.89 5.17 12.03
CA ALA A 136 -10.07 4.45 10.78
C ALA A 136 -10.40 2.98 11.02
N PRO A 137 -11.25 2.37 10.18
CA PRO A 137 -11.52 0.95 10.26
C PRO A 137 -10.26 0.14 9.94
N VAL A 138 -9.96 -0.85 10.80
CA VAL A 138 -8.87 -1.81 10.57
C VAL A 138 -9.45 -3.06 9.91
N ILE A 139 -9.08 -3.28 8.65
CA ILE A 139 -9.42 -4.49 7.90
C ILE A 139 -8.31 -5.51 8.14
N ARG A 140 -8.60 -6.47 8.99
CA ARG A 140 -7.69 -7.56 9.27
C ARG A 140 -7.84 -8.67 8.22
N CYS A 141 -6.72 -9.16 7.69
CA CYS A 141 -6.68 -10.17 6.65
C CYS A 141 -5.37 -10.98 6.71
N SER A 142 -5.17 -11.95 5.83
CA SER A 142 -3.88 -12.63 5.69
C SER A 142 -2.80 -11.71 5.14
N TYR A 143 -1.54 -12.11 5.25
CA TYR A 143 -0.44 -11.37 4.63
C TYR A 143 -0.65 -11.21 3.13
N GLU A 144 -0.99 -12.30 2.45
CA GLU A 144 -1.19 -12.34 1.01
C GLU A 144 -2.32 -11.42 0.56
N GLU A 145 -3.42 -11.37 1.32
CA GLU A 145 -4.55 -10.47 1.03
C GLU A 145 -4.15 -9.01 1.22
N ALA A 146 -3.39 -8.67 2.26
CA ALA A 146 -2.91 -7.31 2.48
C ALA A 146 -1.93 -6.87 1.39
N GLU A 147 -0.94 -7.72 1.05
CA GLU A 147 0.05 -7.47 0.01
C GLU A 147 -0.61 -7.33 -1.37
N PHE A 148 -1.52 -8.24 -1.70
CA PHE A 148 -2.24 -8.21 -2.98
C PHE A 148 -3.22 -7.05 -3.08
N SER A 149 -3.86 -6.62 -1.99
CA SER A 149 -4.85 -5.54 -2.01
C SER A 149 -4.27 -4.24 -2.58
N LYS A 150 -3.01 -3.93 -2.26
CA LYS A 150 -2.32 -2.75 -2.81
C LYS A 150 -2.07 -2.88 -4.30
N ILE A 151 -1.65 -4.06 -4.77
CA ILE A 151 -1.48 -4.34 -6.20
C ILE A 151 -2.82 -4.20 -6.91
N ALA A 152 -3.88 -4.79 -6.37
CA ALA A 152 -5.23 -4.74 -6.93
C ALA A 152 -5.75 -3.30 -7.07
N ILE A 153 -5.53 -2.45 -6.04
CA ILE A 153 -5.89 -1.03 -6.09
C ILE A 153 -5.15 -0.34 -7.24
N ASN A 154 -3.84 -0.52 -7.35
CA ASN A 154 -3.04 0.18 -8.35
C ASN A 154 -3.33 -0.31 -9.79
N VAL A 155 -3.54 -1.60 -9.99
CA VAL A 155 -3.96 -2.17 -11.28
C VAL A 155 -5.33 -1.63 -11.68
N HIS A 156 -6.29 -1.59 -10.74
CA HIS A 156 -7.60 -1.01 -10.98
C HIS A 156 -7.50 0.47 -11.41
N LEU A 157 -6.67 1.28 -10.75
CA LEU A 157 -6.45 2.68 -11.10
C LEU A 157 -5.78 2.84 -12.47
N ALA A 158 -4.83 1.97 -12.83
CA ALA A 158 -4.21 1.98 -14.16
C ALA A 158 -5.24 1.72 -15.26
N HIS A 159 -6.10 0.73 -15.09
CA HIS A 159 -7.17 0.45 -16.04
C HIS A 159 -8.23 1.56 -16.12
N GLN A 160 -8.50 2.27 -15.04
CA GLN A 160 -9.37 3.45 -15.12
C GLN A 160 -8.78 4.54 -16.03
N VAL A 161 -7.46 4.77 -15.98
CA VAL A 161 -6.80 5.73 -16.89
C VAL A 161 -6.83 5.23 -18.34
N GLU A 162 -6.62 3.93 -18.59
CA GLU A 162 -6.74 3.34 -19.93
C GLU A 162 -8.16 3.51 -20.49
N LEU A 163 -9.18 3.23 -19.68
CA LEU A 163 -10.58 3.43 -20.04
C LEU A 163 -10.87 4.92 -20.34
N ALA A 164 -10.34 5.84 -19.52
CA ALA A 164 -10.50 7.28 -19.74
C ALA A 164 -9.89 7.72 -21.07
N ASN A 165 -8.71 7.18 -21.45
CA ASN A 165 -8.11 7.44 -22.78
C ASN A 165 -8.98 6.93 -23.92
N ALA A 166 -9.50 5.71 -23.81
CA ALA A 166 -10.37 5.12 -24.83
C ALA A 166 -11.68 5.90 -24.99
N LEU A 167 -12.29 6.30 -23.88
CA LEU A 167 -13.51 7.09 -23.87
C LEU A 167 -13.30 8.49 -24.46
N LEU A 168 -12.18 9.16 -24.12
CA LEU A 168 -11.82 10.46 -24.73
C LEU A 168 -11.72 10.34 -26.26
N SER A 169 -10.99 9.34 -26.76
CA SER A 169 -10.83 9.13 -28.20
C SER A 169 -12.18 8.92 -28.90
N ARG A 170 -13.15 8.31 -28.25
CA ARG A 170 -14.51 8.15 -28.80
C ARG A 170 -15.33 9.42 -28.67
N ALA A 171 -15.22 10.14 -27.56
CA ALA A 171 -15.89 11.42 -27.37
C ALA A 171 -15.50 12.43 -28.47
N ASP A 172 -14.22 12.49 -28.84
CA ASP A 172 -13.69 13.33 -29.89
C ASP A 172 -14.34 13.02 -31.26
N LEU A 173 -14.55 11.73 -31.58
CA LEU A 173 -15.22 11.32 -32.82
C LEU A 173 -16.69 11.78 -32.90
N TYR A 174 -17.36 11.93 -31.76
CA TYR A 174 -18.74 12.40 -31.66
C TYR A 174 -18.83 13.91 -31.39
N GLY A 175 -17.73 14.65 -31.35
CA GLY A 175 -17.70 16.08 -31.03
C GLY A 175 -18.14 16.41 -29.60
N CYS A 176 -17.95 15.48 -28.66
CA CYS A 176 -18.31 15.66 -27.26
C CYS A 176 -17.24 16.43 -26.49
N ASP A 177 -17.66 17.31 -25.58
CA ASP A 177 -16.75 17.92 -24.60
C ASP A 177 -16.42 16.90 -23.49
N TRP A 178 -15.15 16.47 -23.43
CA TRP A 178 -14.69 15.53 -22.44
C TRP A 178 -14.93 15.98 -21.00
N LYS A 179 -14.84 17.27 -20.71
CA LYS A 179 -15.09 17.80 -19.35
C LYS A 179 -16.54 17.57 -18.90
N VAL A 180 -17.50 17.66 -19.85
CA VAL A 180 -18.90 17.36 -19.58
C VAL A 180 -19.07 15.87 -19.28
N ILE A 181 -18.47 15.00 -20.11
CA ILE A 181 -18.51 13.55 -19.90
C ILE A 181 -17.87 13.18 -18.55
N GLN A 182 -16.69 13.72 -18.22
CA GLN A 182 -16.07 13.47 -16.91
C GLN A 182 -16.97 13.85 -15.74
N ARG A 183 -17.64 15.00 -15.81
CA ARG A 183 -18.56 15.44 -14.77
C ARG A 183 -19.74 14.47 -14.61
N ILE A 184 -20.29 13.99 -15.72
CA ILE A 184 -21.38 12.99 -15.70
C ILE A 184 -20.89 11.70 -15.05
N LEU A 185 -19.72 11.16 -15.46
CA LEU A 185 -19.13 9.95 -14.89
C LEU A 185 -18.93 10.06 -13.38
N LYS A 186 -18.38 11.19 -12.92
CA LYS A 186 -18.14 11.42 -11.47
C LYS A 186 -19.41 11.55 -10.64
N ASN A 187 -20.51 11.97 -11.24
CA ASN A 187 -21.81 12.09 -10.57
C ASN A 187 -22.59 10.77 -10.54
N ASP A 188 -22.22 9.78 -11.35
CA ASP A 188 -22.83 8.45 -11.29
C ASP A 188 -22.30 7.70 -10.05
N HIS A 189 -23.19 7.28 -9.14
CA HIS A 189 -22.81 6.60 -7.88
C HIS A 189 -22.06 5.28 -8.07
N ARG A 190 -22.20 4.62 -9.23
CA ARG A 190 -21.47 3.38 -9.56
C ARG A 190 -20.01 3.65 -9.93
N ILE A 191 -19.67 4.89 -10.31
CA ILE A 191 -18.32 5.33 -10.69
C ILE A 191 -17.73 6.18 -9.58
N GLY A 192 -18.40 7.26 -9.20
CA GLY A 192 -18.09 8.10 -8.05
C GLY A 192 -17.06 9.21 -8.32
N PRO A 193 -16.98 10.18 -7.38
CA PRO A 193 -16.20 11.40 -7.54
C PRO A 193 -14.68 11.17 -7.56
N HIS A 194 -14.23 10.06 -7.03
CA HIS A 194 -12.81 9.73 -6.89
C HIS A 194 -12.24 8.87 -8.02
N ALA A 195 -13.09 8.46 -8.99
CA ALA A 195 -12.65 7.66 -10.13
C ALA A 195 -11.60 8.41 -10.99
N TYR A 196 -10.63 7.67 -11.49
CA TYR A 196 -9.55 8.20 -12.35
C TYR A 196 -10.06 8.37 -13.78
N THR A 197 -10.82 9.44 -13.99
CA THR A 197 -11.41 9.78 -15.30
C THR A 197 -10.56 10.77 -16.12
N THR A 198 -9.37 11.14 -15.62
CA THR A 198 -8.45 12.02 -16.34
C THR A 198 -7.59 11.17 -17.27
N PRO A 199 -7.63 11.40 -18.60
CA PRO A 199 -6.77 10.72 -19.55
C PRO A 199 -5.30 11.03 -19.30
N GLY A 200 -4.42 10.10 -19.63
CA GLY A 200 -2.98 10.27 -19.42
C GLY A 200 -2.20 8.97 -19.64
N ASP A 201 -0.92 9.04 -19.35
CA ASP A 201 -0.04 7.88 -19.38
C ASP A 201 0.28 7.44 -17.94
N TRP A 202 -0.43 6.42 -17.48
CA TRP A 202 -0.27 5.88 -16.14
C TRP A 202 1.10 5.20 -15.93
N ARG A 203 1.80 4.79 -17.01
CA ARG A 203 3.13 4.17 -16.96
C ARG A 203 4.22 5.12 -16.44
N LYS A 204 3.97 6.42 -16.50
CA LYS A 204 4.85 7.45 -15.88
C LYS A 204 4.85 7.39 -14.35
N SER A 205 3.85 6.75 -13.75
CA SER A 205 3.84 6.46 -12.31
C SER A 205 4.57 5.14 -12.04
N LYS A 206 5.77 5.22 -11.47
CA LYS A 206 6.56 4.02 -11.11
C LYS A 206 5.79 3.05 -10.23
N HIS A 207 4.95 3.54 -9.31
CA HIS A 207 4.14 2.69 -8.43
C HIS A 207 3.05 1.94 -9.19
N LEU A 208 2.35 2.59 -10.13
CA LEU A 208 1.34 1.91 -10.95
C LEU A 208 2.01 0.89 -11.89
N LEU A 209 3.10 1.29 -12.53
CA LEU A 209 3.85 0.39 -13.43
C LEU A 209 4.35 -0.85 -12.71
N ARG A 210 4.97 -0.70 -11.54
CA ARG A 210 5.47 -1.79 -10.72
C ARG A 210 4.39 -2.82 -10.39
N ASP A 211 3.24 -2.34 -9.90
CA ASP A 211 2.17 -3.21 -9.47
C ASP A 211 1.43 -3.84 -10.67
N TYR A 212 1.33 -3.12 -11.78
CA TYR A 212 0.80 -3.64 -13.04
C TYR A 212 1.67 -4.78 -13.58
N VAL A 213 3.00 -4.59 -13.65
CA VAL A 213 3.95 -5.62 -14.08
C VAL A 213 3.86 -6.84 -13.17
N THR A 214 3.87 -6.65 -11.85
CA THR A 214 3.75 -7.76 -10.89
C THR A 214 2.47 -8.57 -11.10
N PHE A 215 1.36 -7.92 -11.38
CA PHE A 215 0.07 -8.57 -11.57
C PHE A 215 0.06 -9.45 -12.84
N TYR A 216 0.62 -8.94 -13.95
CA TYR A 216 0.59 -9.67 -15.23
C TYR A 216 1.71 -10.71 -15.35
N GLU A 217 2.91 -10.47 -14.80
CA GLU A 217 4.00 -11.45 -14.82
C GLU A 217 3.71 -12.68 -13.94
N ALA A 218 2.97 -12.51 -12.83
CA ALA A 218 2.55 -13.65 -11.99
C ALA A 218 1.61 -14.62 -12.73
N GLY A 219 0.92 -14.17 -13.79
CA GLY A 219 0.03 -15.01 -14.60
C GLY A 219 0.74 -15.91 -15.62
N ASP A 220 1.96 -15.56 -16.03
CA ASP A 220 2.72 -16.35 -17.03
C ASP A 220 3.43 -17.58 -16.45
N SER A 221 3.50 -17.72 -15.14
CA SER A 221 4.09 -18.90 -14.47
C SER A 221 3.11 -20.07 -14.26
N GLY A 222 2.13 -20.22 -15.14
CA GLY A 222 1.33 -21.46 -15.32
C GLY A 222 0.07 -21.56 -14.47
N SER A 223 -1.02 -21.00 -14.96
CA SER A 223 -2.30 -21.72 -15.07
C SER A 223 -3.27 -20.86 -15.91
N ALA A 224 -3.73 -21.44 -17.01
CA ALA A 224 -4.83 -20.92 -17.80
C ALA A 224 -6.04 -20.68 -16.88
N ILE A 225 -6.42 -19.42 -16.69
CA ILE A 225 -7.76 -19.11 -16.21
C ILE A 225 -8.69 -19.52 -17.35
N THR A 226 -9.26 -20.70 -17.21
CA THR A 226 -10.31 -21.21 -18.07
C THR A 226 -11.45 -20.21 -18.02
N GLN A 227 -11.81 -19.64 -19.16
CA GLN A 227 -12.97 -18.81 -19.37
C GLN A 227 -14.21 -19.52 -18.82
N ALA A 228 -14.91 -18.89 -17.90
CA ALA A 228 -16.29 -19.21 -17.55
C ALA A 228 -17.14 -17.97 -17.81
#